data_05a5c6ad2bc6e223b95a35675668b7f6
#
_entry.id   05a5c6ad2bc6e223b95a35675668b7f6
#
_cell.length_a   1.000
_cell.length_b   1.000
_cell.length_c   1.000
_cell.angle_alpha   90.00
_cell.angle_beta   90.00
_cell.angle_gamma   90.00
#
_symmetry.space_group_name_H-M   'P 1'
#
loop_
_entity.id
_entity.type
_entity.pdbx_description
1 polymer ?
#
loop_
_entity_poly.entity_id
_entity_poly.type
_entity_poly.pdbx_seq_one_letter_code
_entity_poly.pdbx_strand_id
1 'polypeptide(L)'
;MRFYQTLFFLLFLTACWFGGQAVHELGHILAAWGSGATVERVVMLPISQTITSNVEYPLFVYGAGAVFGAIFPVLLWLMVGWFRLGMAYFFRSFAALCLLGNGAYIGFDFSTAGPLDAGLLIEHGASRWCLVLFGIVCISGGLFLWHGQSKHFFGENG
;
A
#
# COMPACT_ATOMS: atom_id res chain seq x y z
N MET A 1 -26.18 13.83 -2.62
CA MET A 1 -24.97 13.85 -1.78
C MET A 1 -24.79 15.23 -1.17
N ARG A 2 -24.56 15.34 0.15
CA ARG A 2 -24.37 16.67 0.78
C ARG A 2 -22.93 17.10 0.57
N PHE A 3 -22.70 18.38 0.28
CA PHE A 3 -21.37 18.94 0.02
C PHE A 3 -20.29 18.53 1.05
N TYR A 4 -20.64 18.57 2.33
CA TYR A 4 -19.73 18.19 3.41
C TYR A 4 -19.34 16.71 3.42
N GLN A 5 -20.23 15.80 3.00
CA GLN A 5 -19.93 14.38 2.89
C GLN A 5 -18.91 14.13 1.76
N THR A 6 -19.12 14.81 0.63
CA THR A 6 -18.15 14.72 -0.49
C THR A 6 -16.79 15.26 -0.09
N LEU A 7 -16.75 16.45 0.52
CA LEU A 7 -15.50 17.05 0.96
C LEU A 7 -14.77 16.14 1.96
N PHE A 8 -15.48 15.63 2.96
CA PHE A 8 -14.92 14.70 3.94
C PHE A 8 -14.34 13.45 3.26
N PHE A 9 -15.09 12.85 2.32
CA PHE A 9 -14.65 11.66 1.60
C PHE A 9 -13.39 11.93 0.77
N LEU A 10 -13.33 13.07 0.07
CA LEU A 10 -12.12 13.46 -0.69
C LEU A 10 -10.91 13.68 0.22
N LEU A 11 -11.09 14.36 1.35
CA LEU A 11 -10.01 14.53 2.33
C LEU A 11 -9.55 13.19 2.90
N PHE A 12 -10.49 12.27 3.18
CA PHE A 12 -10.16 10.92 3.63
C PHE A 12 -9.36 10.15 2.58
N LEU A 13 -9.76 10.19 1.30
CA LEU A 13 -9.00 9.55 0.21
C LEU A 13 -7.59 10.12 0.08
N THR A 14 -7.46 11.45 0.18
CA THR A 14 -6.16 12.12 0.15
C THR A 14 -5.27 11.68 1.32
N ALA A 15 -5.82 11.63 2.53
CA ALA A 15 -5.10 11.12 3.70
C ALA A 15 -4.68 9.65 3.53
N CYS A 16 -5.56 8.81 2.97
CA CYS A 16 -5.25 7.41 2.67
C CYS A 16 -4.13 7.29 1.62
N TRP A 17 -4.10 8.15 0.61
CA TRP A 17 -3.05 8.18 -0.40
C TRP A 17 -1.67 8.43 0.25
N PHE A 18 -1.53 9.51 1.02
CA PHE A 18 -0.28 9.81 1.70
C PHE A 18 0.08 8.79 2.77
N GLY A 19 -0.90 8.33 3.54
CA GLY A 19 -0.70 7.28 4.55
C GLY A 19 -0.25 5.97 3.92
N GLY A 20 -0.83 5.57 2.80
CA GLY A 20 -0.46 4.37 2.05
C GLY A 20 0.98 4.43 1.53
N GLN A 21 1.38 5.55 0.94
CA GLN A 21 2.77 5.77 0.52
C GLN A 21 3.74 5.71 1.71
N ALA A 22 3.42 6.39 2.82
CA ALA A 22 4.26 6.38 4.01
C ALA A 22 4.44 4.96 4.59
N VAL A 23 3.39 4.15 4.63
CA VAL A 23 3.45 2.75 5.08
C VAL A 23 4.28 1.91 4.11
N HIS A 24 4.14 2.12 2.80
CA HIS A 24 4.95 1.43 1.79
C HIS A 24 6.44 1.73 1.98
N GLU A 25 6.83 3.01 2.04
CA GLU A 25 8.23 3.40 2.25
C GLU A 25 8.80 2.92 3.58
N LEU A 26 7.97 2.90 4.63
CA LEU A 26 8.37 2.32 5.92
C LEU A 26 8.78 0.85 5.78
N GLY A 27 8.11 0.09 4.93
CA GLY A 27 8.48 -1.30 4.62
C GLY A 27 9.90 -1.40 4.06
N HIS A 28 10.27 -0.56 3.10
CA HIS A 28 11.64 -0.50 2.55
C HIS A 28 12.67 -0.11 3.61
N ILE A 29 12.38 0.91 4.41
CA ILE A 29 13.26 1.38 5.48
C ILE A 29 13.53 0.27 6.50
N LEU A 30 12.48 -0.41 6.97
CA LEU A 30 12.61 -1.50 7.94
C LEU A 30 13.40 -2.68 7.37
N ALA A 31 13.17 -3.03 6.11
CA ALA A 31 13.90 -4.10 5.45
C ALA A 31 15.37 -3.72 5.21
N ALA A 32 15.66 -2.49 4.80
CA ALA A 32 17.02 -1.99 4.65
C ALA A 32 17.78 -2.07 5.98
N TRP A 33 17.22 -1.54 7.06
CA TRP A 33 17.84 -1.61 8.39
C TRP A 33 18.02 -3.05 8.88
N GLY A 34 17.02 -3.92 8.66
CA GLY A 34 17.08 -5.32 9.06
C GLY A 34 18.10 -6.15 8.27
N SER A 35 18.46 -5.74 7.05
CA SER A 35 19.42 -6.41 6.18
C SER A 35 20.80 -5.74 6.12
N GLY A 36 21.02 -4.66 6.87
CA GLY A 36 22.29 -3.91 6.86
C GLY A 36 22.49 -2.98 5.65
N ALA A 37 21.47 -2.80 4.81
CA ALA A 37 21.50 -1.82 3.74
C ALA A 37 21.40 -0.38 4.29
N THR A 38 21.90 0.57 3.53
CA THR A 38 21.89 2.00 3.91
C THR A 38 20.72 2.71 3.23
N VAL A 39 19.89 3.41 4.00
CA VAL A 39 18.88 4.32 3.46
C VAL A 39 19.53 5.67 3.19
N GLU A 40 19.68 6.03 1.93
CA GLU A 40 20.29 7.29 1.48
C GLU A 40 19.30 8.46 1.60
N ARG A 41 18.10 8.25 1.09
CA ARG A 41 17.06 9.28 1.02
C ARG A 41 15.69 8.68 0.85
N VAL A 42 14.68 9.34 1.44
CA VAL A 42 13.25 9.07 1.19
C VAL A 42 12.65 10.28 0.49
N VAL A 43 12.06 10.07 -0.68
CA VAL A 43 11.32 11.07 -1.45
C VAL A 43 9.84 10.76 -1.31
N MET A 44 9.01 11.75 -0.98
CA MET A 44 7.58 11.54 -0.71
C MET A 44 6.65 12.04 -1.83
N LEU A 45 7.15 12.87 -2.75
CA LEU A 45 6.33 13.51 -3.78
C LEU A 45 7.07 13.55 -5.12
N PRO A 46 6.34 13.39 -6.25
CA PRO A 46 4.88 13.11 -6.40
C PRO A 46 4.53 11.65 -6.11
N ILE A 47 5.48 10.73 -6.27
CA ILE A 47 5.41 9.30 -5.93
C ILE A 47 6.53 9.06 -4.93
N SER A 48 6.22 8.34 -3.85
CA SER A 48 7.21 8.03 -2.84
C SER A 48 8.25 7.03 -3.36
N GLN A 49 9.49 7.18 -2.89
CA GLN A 49 10.58 6.29 -3.21
C GLN A 49 11.64 6.32 -2.11
N THR A 50 12.05 5.15 -1.64
CA THR A 50 13.21 4.98 -0.75
C THR A 50 14.43 4.58 -1.57
N ILE A 51 15.45 5.43 -1.55
CA ILE A 51 16.74 5.20 -2.23
C ILE A 51 17.67 4.53 -1.23
N THR A 52 18.16 3.34 -1.58
CA THR A 52 19.03 2.52 -0.74
C THR A 52 20.35 2.21 -1.45
N SER A 53 21.41 2.02 -0.66
CA SER A 53 22.72 1.55 -1.12
C SER A 53 23.20 0.37 -0.28
N ASN A 54 24.24 -0.32 -0.75
CA ASN A 54 24.81 -1.51 -0.10
C ASN A 54 23.76 -2.62 0.14
N VAL A 55 22.89 -2.85 -0.86
CA VAL A 55 21.78 -3.81 -0.74
C VAL A 55 22.29 -5.22 -1.04
N GLU A 56 22.48 -6.02 -0.01
CA GLU A 56 22.89 -7.43 -0.14
C GLU A 56 21.71 -8.35 -0.53
N TYR A 57 20.50 -8.02 -0.07
CA TYR A 57 19.28 -8.80 -0.31
C TYR A 57 18.22 -7.98 -1.08
N PRO A 58 18.43 -7.74 -2.40
CA PRO A 58 17.61 -6.79 -3.16
C PRO A 58 16.13 -7.20 -3.24
N LEU A 59 15.81 -8.49 -3.43
CA LEU A 59 14.42 -8.95 -3.46
C LEU A 59 13.69 -8.69 -2.14
N PHE A 60 14.40 -8.82 -1.01
CA PHE A 60 13.83 -8.55 0.30
C PHE A 60 13.58 -7.04 0.47
N VAL A 61 14.57 -6.20 0.18
CA VAL A 61 14.48 -4.76 0.39
C VAL A 61 13.45 -4.13 -0.57
N TYR A 62 13.51 -4.46 -1.87
CA TYR A 62 12.59 -3.88 -2.87
C TYR A 62 11.18 -4.48 -2.83
N GLY A 63 11.01 -5.69 -2.31
CA GLY A 63 9.69 -6.29 -2.11
C GLY A 63 8.99 -5.85 -0.82
N ALA A 64 9.78 -5.40 0.16
CA ALA A 64 9.26 -5.11 1.50
C ALA A 64 8.23 -3.99 1.55
N GLY A 65 8.39 -2.94 0.74
CA GLY A 65 7.42 -1.84 0.67
C GLY A 65 6.03 -2.34 0.33
N ALA A 66 5.91 -3.09 -0.76
CA ALA A 66 4.63 -3.61 -1.21
C ALA A 66 4.02 -4.62 -0.23
N VAL A 67 4.82 -5.53 0.31
CA VAL A 67 4.37 -6.55 1.27
C VAL A 67 3.92 -5.89 2.57
N PHE A 68 4.72 -4.98 3.11
CA PHE A 68 4.39 -4.25 4.34
C PHE A 68 3.18 -3.33 4.10
N GLY A 69 3.15 -2.61 2.97
CA GLY A 69 2.04 -1.76 2.55
C GLY A 69 0.72 -2.51 2.37
N ALA A 70 0.75 -3.79 2.02
CA ALA A 70 -0.42 -4.64 1.93
C ALA A 70 -0.83 -5.23 3.28
N ILE A 71 0.11 -5.77 4.06
CA ILE A 71 -0.18 -6.55 5.28
C ILE A 71 -0.46 -5.65 6.48
N PHE A 72 0.38 -4.64 6.73
CA PHE A 72 0.29 -3.81 7.94
C PHE A 72 -1.07 -3.10 8.10
N PRO A 73 -1.66 -2.44 7.07
CA PRO A 73 -2.98 -1.82 7.21
C PRO A 73 -4.10 -2.83 7.48
N VAL A 74 -3.99 -4.06 6.96
CA VAL A 74 -4.96 -5.13 7.25
C VAL A 74 -4.85 -5.57 8.71
N LEU A 75 -3.64 -5.76 9.22
CA LEU A 75 -3.43 -6.10 10.63
C LEU A 75 -3.93 -4.99 11.55
N LEU A 76 -3.68 -3.73 11.19
CA LEU A 76 -4.17 -2.57 11.94
C LEU A 76 -5.70 -2.53 11.98
N TRP A 77 -6.37 -2.75 10.83
CA TRP A 77 -7.83 -2.86 10.79
C TRP A 77 -8.35 -3.99 11.69
N LEU A 78 -7.76 -5.19 11.60
CA LEU A 78 -8.16 -6.34 12.43
C LEU A 78 -7.98 -6.05 13.92
N MET A 79 -6.89 -5.38 14.30
CA MET A 79 -6.61 -4.97 15.68
C MET A 79 -7.67 -3.97 16.17
N VAL A 80 -7.97 -2.93 15.40
CA VAL A 80 -8.99 -1.92 15.75
C VAL A 80 -10.37 -2.56 15.87
N GLY A 81 -10.69 -3.51 14.97
CA GLY A 81 -11.93 -4.30 15.02
C GLY A 81 -12.01 -5.20 16.24
N TRP A 82 -10.89 -5.83 16.64
CA TRP A 82 -10.80 -6.65 17.85
C TRP A 82 -11.15 -5.86 19.12
N PHE A 83 -10.64 -4.64 19.22
CA PHE A 83 -10.98 -3.74 20.34
C PHE A 83 -12.36 -3.08 20.22
N ARG A 84 -13.16 -3.45 19.19
CA ARG A 84 -14.52 -2.93 18.96
C ARG A 84 -14.60 -1.39 18.91
N LEU A 85 -13.57 -0.75 18.41
CA LEU A 85 -13.55 0.71 18.27
C LEU A 85 -14.48 1.13 17.12
N GLY A 86 -15.35 2.11 17.35
CA GLY A 86 -16.36 2.57 16.39
C GLY A 86 -15.80 3.10 15.06
N MET A 87 -14.49 3.36 15.01
CA MET A 87 -13.78 3.83 13.81
C MET A 87 -13.22 2.70 12.92
N ALA A 88 -13.51 1.43 13.21
CA ALA A 88 -12.96 0.28 12.47
C ALA A 88 -13.21 0.35 10.95
N TYR A 89 -14.32 0.99 10.52
CA TYR A 89 -14.63 1.17 9.09
C TYR A 89 -13.63 2.08 8.37
N PHE A 90 -13.05 3.10 9.02
CA PHE A 90 -12.00 3.91 8.45
C PHE A 90 -10.73 3.10 8.18
N PHE A 91 -10.32 2.29 9.16
CA PHE A 91 -9.15 1.41 9.00
C PHE A 91 -9.39 0.31 7.97
N ARG A 92 -10.62 -0.22 7.87
CA ARG A 92 -10.99 -1.16 6.80
C ARG A 92 -10.88 -0.51 5.43
N SER A 93 -11.39 0.71 5.28
CA SER A 93 -11.30 1.46 4.02
C SER A 93 -9.85 1.82 3.67
N PHE A 94 -9.05 2.21 4.66
CA PHE A 94 -7.61 2.45 4.49
C PHE A 94 -6.88 1.18 4.03
N ALA A 95 -7.11 0.04 4.68
CA ALA A 95 -6.53 -1.25 4.30
C ALA A 95 -6.94 -1.64 2.87
N ALA A 96 -8.21 -1.44 2.50
CA ALA A 96 -8.70 -1.68 1.15
C ALA A 96 -7.92 -0.86 0.10
N LEU A 97 -7.76 0.45 0.34
CA LEU A 97 -7.02 1.35 -0.56
C LEU A 97 -5.54 1.00 -0.64
N CYS A 98 -4.91 0.62 0.47
CA CYS A 98 -3.52 0.16 0.47
C CYS A 98 -3.34 -1.13 -0.33
N LEU A 99 -4.26 -2.10 -0.19
CA LEU A 99 -4.24 -3.33 -1.00
C LEU A 99 -4.41 -3.02 -2.49
N LEU A 100 -5.38 -2.16 -2.86
CA LEU A 100 -5.61 -1.75 -4.25
C LEU A 100 -4.38 -1.04 -4.82
N GLY A 101 -3.80 -0.08 -4.08
CA GLY A 101 -2.64 0.68 -4.52
C GLY A 101 -1.41 -0.20 -4.70
N ASN A 102 -1.02 -0.99 -3.69
CA ASN A 102 0.14 -1.87 -3.77
C ASN A 102 -0.04 -2.97 -4.82
N GLY A 103 -1.26 -3.53 -4.92
CA GLY A 103 -1.57 -4.55 -5.92
C GLY A 103 -1.48 -4.02 -7.34
N ALA A 104 -2.01 -2.83 -7.60
CA ALA A 104 -1.94 -2.19 -8.92
C ALA A 104 -0.51 -1.79 -9.27
N TYR A 105 0.21 -1.18 -8.32
CA TYR A 105 1.57 -0.69 -8.51
C TYR A 105 2.55 -1.83 -8.84
N ILE A 106 2.56 -2.91 -8.05
CA ILE A 106 3.49 -4.02 -8.26
C ILE A 106 3.03 -4.99 -9.34
N GLY A 107 1.73 -5.30 -9.39
CA GLY A 107 1.22 -6.35 -10.28
C GLY A 107 1.08 -5.92 -11.73
N PHE A 108 0.89 -4.62 -11.97
CA PHE A 108 0.56 -4.09 -13.29
C PHE A 108 1.50 -2.96 -13.75
N ASP A 109 2.60 -2.73 -13.06
CA ASP A 109 3.68 -1.90 -13.60
C ASP A 109 4.39 -2.68 -14.71
N PHE A 110 4.03 -2.37 -15.94
CA PHE A 110 4.66 -2.92 -17.15
C PHE A 110 5.86 -2.09 -17.64
N SER A 111 6.26 -1.05 -16.91
CA SER A 111 7.46 -0.31 -17.23
C SER A 111 8.69 -1.20 -17.00
N THR A 112 9.32 -1.62 -18.07
CA THR A 112 10.48 -2.53 -18.04
C THR A 112 11.81 -1.83 -17.76
N ALA A 113 11.78 -0.52 -17.56
CA ALA A 113 13.00 0.28 -17.43
C ALA A 113 12.75 1.51 -16.55
N GLY A 114 12.76 1.32 -15.23
CA GLY A 114 12.65 2.45 -14.32
C GLY A 114 13.09 2.07 -12.91
N PRO A 115 13.43 3.03 -12.07
CA PRO A 115 13.86 2.80 -10.69
C PRO A 115 12.68 2.43 -9.76
N LEU A 116 11.54 1.98 -10.32
CA LEU A 116 10.38 1.56 -9.58
C LEU A 116 10.52 0.13 -9.07
N ASP A 117 9.90 -0.19 -7.95
CA ASP A 117 10.08 -1.47 -7.24
C ASP A 117 9.83 -2.70 -8.11
N ALA A 118 8.79 -2.70 -8.94
CA ALA A 118 8.49 -3.81 -9.84
C ALA A 118 9.64 -4.04 -10.84
N GLY A 119 10.21 -2.96 -11.40
CA GLY A 119 11.38 -3.01 -12.28
C GLY A 119 12.60 -3.57 -11.56
N LEU A 120 12.92 -3.05 -10.38
CA LEU A 120 14.03 -3.51 -9.54
C LEU A 120 13.87 -4.98 -9.14
N LEU A 121 12.65 -5.41 -8.77
CA LEU A 121 12.38 -6.81 -8.44
C LEU A 121 12.65 -7.73 -9.63
N ILE A 122 12.20 -7.35 -10.83
CA ILE A 122 12.44 -8.14 -12.06
C ILE A 122 13.93 -8.17 -12.40
N GLU A 123 14.63 -7.04 -12.31
CA GLU A 123 16.07 -6.94 -12.56
C GLU A 123 16.88 -7.89 -11.65
N HIS A 124 16.42 -8.07 -10.40
CA HIS A 124 17.05 -8.96 -9.44
C HIS A 124 16.46 -10.38 -9.40
N GLY A 125 15.72 -10.78 -10.43
CA GLY A 125 15.30 -12.16 -10.65
C GLY A 125 13.92 -12.54 -10.15
N ALA A 126 13.08 -11.58 -9.71
CA ALA A 126 11.68 -11.88 -9.40
C ALA A 126 10.91 -12.28 -10.68
N SER A 127 10.09 -13.32 -10.56
CA SER A 127 9.21 -13.70 -11.66
C SER A 127 8.08 -12.68 -11.84
N ARG A 128 7.89 -12.20 -13.07
CA ARG A 128 6.75 -11.32 -13.41
C ARG A 128 5.40 -11.94 -13.01
N TRP A 129 5.26 -13.26 -13.14
CA TRP A 129 4.04 -13.96 -12.76
C TRP A 129 3.77 -13.90 -11.24
N CYS A 130 4.81 -13.91 -10.42
CA CYS A 130 4.67 -13.71 -8.96
C CYS A 130 4.15 -12.30 -8.65
N LEU A 131 4.64 -11.28 -9.35
CA LEU A 131 4.18 -9.90 -9.18
C LEU A 131 2.73 -9.73 -9.63
N VAL A 132 2.36 -10.31 -10.79
CA VAL A 132 0.96 -10.32 -11.27
C VAL A 132 0.05 -11.05 -10.29
N LEU A 133 0.45 -12.21 -9.77
CA LEU A 133 -0.34 -12.95 -8.78
C LEU A 133 -0.52 -12.14 -7.49
N PHE A 134 0.55 -11.52 -6.99
CA PHE A 134 0.48 -10.58 -5.86
C PHE A 134 -0.54 -9.47 -6.14
N GLY A 135 -0.47 -8.85 -7.33
CA GLY A 135 -1.40 -7.82 -7.76
C GLY A 135 -2.87 -8.29 -7.76
N ILE A 136 -3.14 -9.46 -8.34
CA ILE A 136 -4.49 -10.05 -8.38
C ILE A 136 -5.02 -10.30 -6.96
N VAL A 137 -4.22 -10.91 -6.09
CA VAL A 137 -4.60 -11.21 -4.69
C VAL A 137 -4.89 -9.92 -3.93
N CYS A 138 -4.00 -8.93 -4.01
CA CYS A 138 -4.18 -7.65 -3.32
C CYS A 138 -5.39 -6.88 -3.83
N ILE A 139 -5.58 -6.78 -5.16
CA ILE A 139 -6.73 -6.08 -5.74
C ILE A 139 -8.03 -6.77 -5.36
N SER A 140 -8.11 -8.10 -5.47
CA SER A 140 -9.30 -8.85 -5.08
C SER A 140 -9.62 -8.67 -3.59
N GLY A 141 -8.62 -8.75 -2.71
CA GLY A 141 -8.76 -8.49 -1.29
C GLY A 141 -9.19 -7.05 -1.00
N GLY A 142 -8.59 -6.08 -1.70
CA GLY A 142 -8.94 -4.66 -1.57
C GLY A 142 -10.38 -4.37 -1.98
N LEU A 143 -10.84 -4.92 -3.12
CA LEU A 143 -12.23 -4.80 -3.56
C LEU A 143 -13.21 -5.47 -2.56
N PHE A 144 -12.85 -6.63 -2.04
CA PHE A 144 -13.64 -7.30 -1.01
C PHE A 144 -13.77 -6.45 0.27
N LEU A 145 -12.67 -5.85 0.74
CA LEU A 145 -12.72 -4.97 1.91
C LEU A 145 -13.48 -3.67 1.62
N TRP A 146 -13.39 -3.16 0.40
CA TRP A 146 -14.10 -1.95 -0.02
C TRP A 146 -15.59 -2.16 -0.16
N HIS A 147 -16.01 -3.38 -0.46
CA HIS A 147 -17.43 -3.69 -0.67
C HIS A 147 -18.28 -3.31 0.55
N GLY A 148 -19.38 -2.59 0.29
CA GLY A 148 -20.33 -2.15 1.31
C GLY A 148 -19.86 -1.00 2.21
N GLN A 149 -18.70 -0.34 1.92
CA GLN A 149 -18.24 0.81 2.70
C GLN A 149 -19.00 2.11 2.42
N SER A 150 -19.68 2.21 1.27
CA SER A 150 -20.45 3.42 0.88
C SER A 150 -21.45 3.88 1.94
N LYS A 151 -22.13 2.94 2.58
CA LYS A 151 -23.10 3.23 3.65
C LYS A 151 -22.51 3.99 4.85
N HIS A 152 -21.24 3.80 5.14
CA HIS A 152 -20.58 4.49 6.26
C HIS A 152 -20.21 5.93 5.92
N PHE A 153 -19.99 6.23 4.64
CA PHE A 153 -19.63 7.59 4.18
C PHE A 153 -20.85 8.40 3.73
N PHE A 154 -21.87 7.74 3.17
CA PHE A 154 -22.98 8.42 2.50
C PHE A 154 -24.34 8.12 3.12
N GLY A 155 -24.43 7.19 4.09
CA GLY A 155 -25.67 6.71 4.67
C GLY A 155 -26.35 5.64 3.83
N GLU A 156 -27.50 5.11 4.31
CA GLU A 156 -28.20 3.97 3.68
C GLU A 156 -28.81 4.30 2.31
N ASN A 157 -28.94 5.58 1.94
CA ASN A 157 -29.53 6.08 0.70
C ASN A 157 -28.49 6.69 -0.27
N GLY A 158 -27.22 6.39 -0.11
CA GLY A 158 -26.13 6.88 -0.95
C GLY A 158 -25.77 5.95 -2.09
#